data_f44b25a1c225bdb73e97d047aeb66d3e
#
_entry.id   f44b25a1c225bdb73e97d047aeb66d3e
#
_cell.length_a   1.000
_cell.length_b   1.000
_cell.length_c   1.000
_cell.angle_alpha   90.00
_cell.angle_beta   90.00
_cell.angle_gamma   90.00
#
_symmetry.space_group_name_H-M   'P 1'
#
loop_
_entity.id
_entity.type
_entity.pdbx_description
1 polymer ?
#
loop_
_entity_poly.entity_id
_entity_poly.type
_entity_poly.pdbx_seq_one_letter_code
_entity_poly.pdbx_strand_id
1 'polypeptide(L)'
;MRQPTAVKNVLLLKAGDAAEAVRVSVGDYDRWFLQAIGLSGYRFDLVLAHRGAPLPTRADGYDAVMMTGSPLSVTALEPWMQRAADFMVEAGERGTPVLGVCFGQQLLAHAYGGRVSRNPQGRETGSVEVTLTEAGKQDPLFDGVPERFIAQATHEDIVSHIPDGALVLAGNANTAAQALAFRPTVRGVQFHPEAGVDALRAVIEARREDLERDSVARGAAPGEYVRQLLAGLTPSPAGRRILLNFLERFT
;
A
#
# COMPACT_ATOMS: atom_id res chain seq x y z
N MET A 1 32.81 15.17 -9.72
CA MET A 1 32.45 13.73 -9.80
C MET A 1 31.59 13.44 -8.55
N ARG A 2 30.30 13.09 -8.72
CA ARG A 2 29.48 12.61 -7.60
C ARG A 2 30.01 11.22 -7.20
N GLN A 3 30.32 11.02 -5.93
CA GLN A 3 30.62 9.67 -5.43
C GLN A 3 29.44 8.76 -5.75
N PRO A 4 29.67 7.49 -6.17
CA PRO A 4 28.58 6.54 -6.34
C PRO A 4 27.85 6.43 -4.99
N THR A 5 26.58 6.80 -4.96
CA THR A 5 25.73 6.56 -3.80
C THR A 5 25.70 5.05 -3.54
N ALA A 6 25.92 4.66 -2.29
CA ALA A 6 25.86 3.24 -1.91
C ALA A 6 24.47 2.67 -2.32
N VAL A 7 24.49 1.44 -2.82
CA VAL A 7 23.24 0.73 -3.19
C VAL A 7 22.50 0.41 -1.88
N LYS A 8 21.24 0.84 -1.78
CA LYS A 8 20.38 0.56 -0.63
C LYS A 8 19.72 -0.81 -0.78
N ASN A 9 19.78 -1.60 0.28
CA ASN A 9 19.16 -2.93 0.36
C ASN A 9 17.75 -2.80 0.94
N VAL A 10 16.73 -3.21 0.19
CA VAL A 10 15.32 -3.13 0.57
C VAL A 10 14.76 -4.54 0.69
N LEU A 11 14.20 -4.88 1.84
CA LEU A 11 13.44 -6.12 2.01
C LEU A 11 12.00 -5.87 1.59
N LEU A 12 11.52 -6.58 0.57
CA LEU A 12 10.15 -6.53 0.11
C LEU A 12 9.39 -7.78 0.55
N LEU A 13 8.45 -7.62 1.48
CA LEU A 13 7.55 -8.68 1.94
C LEU A 13 6.32 -8.73 1.04
N LYS A 14 6.17 -9.80 0.29
CA LYS A 14 4.99 -10.01 -0.56
C LYS A 14 3.88 -10.66 0.26
N ALA A 15 2.75 -9.96 0.37
CA ALA A 15 1.61 -10.34 1.20
C ALA A 15 0.53 -11.16 0.46
N GLY A 16 0.66 -11.32 -0.85
CA GLY A 16 -0.31 -12.06 -1.67
C GLY A 16 0.05 -12.05 -3.13
N ASP A 17 -0.66 -12.84 -3.90
CA ASP A 17 -0.57 -12.85 -5.36
C ASP A 17 -1.80 -12.17 -5.96
N ALA A 18 -1.63 -11.34 -6.97
CA ALA A 18 -2.73 -10.81 -7.76
C ALA A 18 -3.43 -11.95 -8.53
N ALA A 19 -4.66 -11.73 -8.97
CA ALA A 19 -5.38 -12.70 -9.79
C ALA A 19 -4.55 -13.10 -11.02
N GLU A 20 -4.67 -14.35 -11.46
CA GLU A 20 -3.84 -14.88 -12.56
C GLU A 20 -3.92 -14.03 -13.83
N ALA A 21 -5.12 -13.60 -14.21
CA ALA A 21 -5.31 -12.72 -15.37
C ALA A 21 -4.54 -11.40 -15.25
N VAL A 22 -4.46 -10.83 -14.03
CA VAL A 22 -3.67 -9.61 -13.76
C VAL A 22 -2.19 -9.90 -13.89
N ARG A 23 -1.71 -10.99 -13.26
CA ARG A 23 -0.29 -11.38 -13.30
C ARG A 23 0.22 -11.61 -14.71
N VAL A 24 -0.59 -12.25 -15.55
CA VAL A 24 -0.23 -12.53 -16.94
C VAL A 24 -0.17 -11.25 -17.77
N SER A 25 -1.07 -10.29 -17.54
CA SER A 25 -1.16 -9.08 -18.35
C SER A 25 -0.18 -7.97 -17.95
N VAL A 26 -0.02 -7.72 -16.63
CA VAL A 26 0.72 -6.54 -16.13
C VAL A 26 1.73 -6.87 -15.03
N GLY A 27 1.91 -8.15 -14.70
CA GLY A 27 2.78 -8.57 -13.60
C GLY A 27 2.06 -8.56 -12.24
N ASP A 28 2.81 -8.85 -11.19
CA ASP A 28 2.29 -8.97 -9.83
C ASP A 28 2.74 -7.79 -8.95
N TYR A 29 2.24 -7.72 -7.72
CA TYR A 29 2.49 -6.62 -6.77
C TYR A 29 3.98 -6.30 -6.61
N ASP A 30 4.84 -7.30 -6.38
CA ASP A 30 6.28 -7.11 -6.27
C ASP A 30 6.88 -6.45 -7.52
N ARG A 31 6.45 -6.88 -8.70
CA ARG A 31 6.91 -6.30 -9.97
C ARG A 31 6.49 -4.83 -10.12
N TRP A 32 5.30 -4.46 -9.66
CA TRP A 32 4.85 -3.07 -9.72
C TRP A 32 5.72 -2.16 -8.83
N PHE A 33 6.12 -2.62 -7.63
CA PHE A 33 7.08 -1.89 -6.78
C PHE A 33 8.40 -1.67 -7.50
N LEU A 34 8.98 -2.73 -8.08
CA LEU A 34 10.25 -2.63 -8.80
C LEU A 34 10.17 -1.69 -10.00
N GLN A 35 9.05 -1.70 -10.73
CA GLN A 35 8.82 -0.81 -11.87
C GLN A 35 8.63 0.65 -11.44
N ALA A 36 7.87 0.91 -10.40
CA ALA A 36 7.58 2.24 -9.91
C ALA A 36 8.81 2.92 -9.31
N ILE A 37 9.60 2.19 -8.53
CA ILE A 37 10.83 2.70 -7.88
C ILE A 37 11.97 2.77 -8.90
N GLY A 38 12.15 1.73 -9.70
CA GLY A 38 13.33 1.51 -10.53
C GLY A 38 14.45 0.82 -9.73
N LEU A 39 15.40 0.23 -10.46
CA LEU A 39 16.49 -0.55 -9.82
C LEU A 39 17.77 0.27 -9.61
N SER A 40 17.82 1.51 -10.12
CA SER A 40 19.02 2.34 -9.98
C SER A 40 19.21 2.79 -8.54
N GLY A 41 20.26 2.30 -7.89
CA GLY A 41 20.58 2.63 -6.51
C GLY A 41 19.87 1.77 -5.45
N TYR A 42 19.07 0.77 -5.87
CA TYR A 42 18.35 -0.12 -4.96
C TYR A 42 18.53 -1.58 -5.33
N ARG A 43 18.68 -2.43 -4.31
CA ARG A 43 18.63 -3.88 -4.39
C ARG A 43 17.46 -4.37 -3.56
N PHE A 44 16.62 -5.21 -4.15
CA PHE A 44 15.44 -5.78 -3.47
C PHE A 44 15.65 -7.26 -3.19
N ASP A 45 15.50 -7.63 -1.94
CA ASP A 45 15.35 -9.01 -1.51
C ASP A 45 13.86 -9.29 -1.29
N LEU A 46 13.31 -10.24 -2.04
CA LEU A 46 11.87 -10.58 -2.01
C LEU A 46 11.63 -11.78 -1.10
N VAL A 47 10.70 -11.63 -0.16
CA VAL A 47 10.19 -12.73 0.67
C VAL A 47 8.70 -12.94 0.43
N LEU A 48 8.32 -14.15 0.05
CA LEU A 48 6.92 -14.55 -0.17
C LEU A 48 6.25 -14.87 1.18
N ALA A 49 5.98 -13.84 1.99
CA ALA A 49 5.48 -13.97 3.35
C ALA A 49 4.15 -14.76 3.42
N HIS A 50 3.23 -14.49 2.49
CA HIS A 50 1.93 -15.17 2.37
C HIS A 50 2.04 -16.68 2.07
N ARG A 51 3.21 -17.15 1.62
CA ARG A 51 3.50 -18.57 1.39
C ARG A 51 4.27 -19.20 2.55
N GLY A 52 4.42 -18.48 3.65
CA GLY A 52 5.16 -18.95 4.82
C GLY A 52 6.68 -19.02 4.62
N ALA A 53 7.21 -18.33 3.60
CA ALA A 53 8.66 -18.23 3.42
C ALA A 53 9.32 -17.65 4.68
N PRO A 54 10.51 -18.16 5.09
CA PRO A 54 11.18 -17.68 6.30
C PRO A 54 11.54 -16.21 6.16
N LEU A 55 11.21 -15.43 7.17
CA LEU A 55 11.68 -14.06 7.31
C LEU A 55 13.14 -14.06 7.80
N PRO A 56 13.95 -13.06 7.46
CA PRO A 56 15.22 -12.85 8.13
C PRO A 56 15.02 -12.78 9.64
N THR A 57 16.00 -13.20 10.41
CA THR A 57 15.93 -13.14 11.88
C THR A 57 15.78 -11.70 12.38
N ARG A 58 16.35 -10.74 11.64
CA ARG A 58 16.35 -9.30 11.94
C ARG A 58 16.45 -8.49 10.66
N ALA A 59 16.01 -7.22 10.73
CA ALA A 59 16.09 -6.29 9.63
C ALA A 59 17.40 -5.48 9.55
N ASP A 60 18.35 -5.71 10.46
CA ASP A 60 19.56 -4.87 10.62
C ASP A 60 20.48 -4.80 9.37
N GLY A 61 20.29 -5.70 8.40
CA GLY A 61 21.05 -5.69 7.13
C GLY A 61 20.33 -4.97 5.99
N TYR A 62 19.17 -4.39 6.26
CA TYR A 62 18.36 -3.68 5.28
C TYR A 62 18.24 -2.20 5.61
N ASP A 63 18.31 -1.36 4.59
CA ASP A 63 18.06 0.07 4.71
C ASP A 63 16.56 0.39 4.86
N ALA A 64 15.69 -0.50 4.38
CA ALA A 64 14.23 -0.40 4.54
C ALA A 64 13.55 -1.77 4.45
N VAL A 65 12.36 -1.86 5.07
CA VAL A 65 11.39 -2.95 4.90
C VAL A 65 10.13 -2.40 4.27
N MET A 66 9.63 -3.05 3.23
CA MET A 66 8.36 -2.70 2.58
C MET A 66 7.44 -3.92 2.55
N MET A 67 6.14 -3.71 2.67
CA MET A 67 5.14 -4.77 2.49
C MET A 67 4.13 -4.40 1.44
N THR A 68 3.86 -5.32 0.52
CA THR A 68 2.88 -5.14 -0.57
C THR A 68 1.44 -5.16 -0.07
N GLY A 69 0.51 -4.73 -0.95
CA GLY A 69 -0.89 -5.07 -0.85
C GLY A 69 -1.15 -6.57 -1.01
N SER A 70 -2.39 -6.99 -0.75
CA SER A 70 -2.86 -8.36 -0.85
C SER A 70 -4.35 -8.41 -1.19
N PRO A 71 -4.84 -9.46 -1.89
CA PRO A 71 -6.26 -9.74 -2.00
C PRO A 71 -6.86 -10.36 -0.72
N LEU A 72 -6.01 -10.72 0.25
CA LEU A 72 -6.42 -11.31 1.53
C LEU A 72 -6.88 -10.22 2.50
N SER A 73 -7.65 -10.60 3.53
CA SER A 73 -8.03 -9.71 4.62
C SER A 73 -7.15 -9.94 5.85
N VAL A 74 -6.69 -8.86 6.46
CA VAL A 74 -5.97 -8.90 7.75
C VAL A 74 -6.83 -9.52 8.86
N THR A 75 -8.16 -9.43 8.75
CA THR A 75 -9.09 -9.98 9.75
C THR A 75 -9.03 -11.51 9.87
N ALA A 76 -8.44 -12.20 8.88
CA ALA A 76 -8.22 -13.65 8.95
C ALA A 76 -7.14 -14.04 9.95
N LEU A 77 -6.22 -13.14 10.29
CA LEU A 77 -5.13 -13.31 11.26
C LEU A 77 -4.37 -14.64 11.11
N GLU A 78 -4.04 -15.02 9.88
CA GLU A 78 -3.26 -16.21 9.63
C GLU A 78 -1.87 -16.15 10.31
N PRO A 79 -1.26 -17.30 10.67
CA PRO A 79 0.02 -17.31 11.40
C PRO A 79 1.18 -16.58 10.71
N TRP A 80 1.20 -16.54 9.37
CA TRP A 80 2.21 -15.78 8.64
C TRP A 80 2.00 -14.25 8.77
N MET A 81 0.75 -13.81 8.89
CA MET A 81 0.42 -12.39 9.10
C MET A 81 0.97 -11.90 10.43
N GLN A 82 0.79 -12.69 11.50
CA GLN A 82 1.33 -12.36 12.81
C GLN A 82 2.87 -12.29 12.78
N ARG A 83 3.53 -13.29 12.18
CA ARG A 83 5.01 -13.26 12.05
C ARG A 83 5.51 -12.05 11.26
N ALA A 84 4.83 -11.68 10.17
CA ALA A 84 5.19 -10.52 9.37
C ALA A 84 4.93 -9.20 10.13
N ALA A 85 3.83 -9.12 10.88
CA ALA A 85 3.51 -7.99 11.75
C ALA A 85 4.59 -7.79 12.82
N ASP A 86 4.92 -8.85 13.58
CA ASP A 86 5.94 -8.81 14.62
C ASP A 86 7.30 -8.39 14.06
N PHE A 87 7.69 -8.93 12.90
CA PHE A 87 8.93 -8.56 12.22
C PHE A 87 8.96 -7.08 11.81
N MET A 88 7.87 -6.57 11.22
CA MET A 88 7.78 -5.16 10.82
C MET A 88 7.79 -4.21 12.02
N VAL A 89 7.11 -4.58 13.11
CA VAL A 89 7.12 -3.80 14.35
C VAL A 89 8.52 -3.79 14.94
N GLU A 90 9.18 -4.95 15.08
CA GLU A 90 10.55 -5.03 15.58
C GLU A 90 11.51 -4.20 14.73
N ALA A 91 11.42 -4.29 13.39
CA ALA A 91 12.22 -3.49 12.48
C ALA A 91 12.07 -1.99 12.76
N GLY A 92 10.82 -1.51 12.85
CA GLY A 92 10.51 -0.12 13.14
C GLY A 92 10.98 0.35 14.52
N GLU A 93 10.78 -0.44 15.56
CA GLU A 93 11.23 -0.17 16.94
C GLU A 93 12.76 -0.07 17.05
N ARG A 94 13.47 -0.77 16.15
CA ARG A 94 14.94 -0.73 16.05
C ARG A 94 15.45 0.37 15.12
N GLY A 95 14.55 1.16 14.54
CA GLY A 95 14.88 2.28 13.67
C GLY A 95 15.03 1.95 12.19
N THR A 96 14.83 0.68 11.77
CA THR A 96 14.77 0.35 10.34
C THR A 96 13.45 0.91 9.77
N PRO A 97 13.49 1.73 8.71
CA PRO A 97 12.31 2.27 8.08
C PRO A 97 11.36 1.19 7.55
N VAL A 98 10.06 1.35 7.81
CA VAL A 98 9.01 0.40 7.38
C VAL A 98 7.91 1.12 6.62
N LEU A 99 7.53 0.61 5.44
CA LEU A 99 6.36 1.07 4.68
C LEU A 99 5.40 -0.08 4.41
N GLY A 100 4.19 0.01 4.95
CA GLY A 100 3.08 -0.89 4.60
C GLY A 100 2.17 -0.28 3.54
N VAL A 101 1.88 -1.03 2.46
CA VAL A 101 0.96 -0.60 1.41
C VAL A 101 -0.32 -1.43 1.46
N CYS A 102 -1.47 -0.78 1.47
CA CYS A 102 -2.81 -1.36 1.51
C CYS A 102 -2.93 -2.40 2.65
N PHE A 103 -2.86 -3.68 2.35
CA PHE A 103 -2.79 -4.76 3.33
C PHE A 103 -1.65 -4.52 4.35
N GLY A 104 -0.48 -4.07 3.90
CA GLY A 104 0.66 -3.77 4.77
C GLY A 104 0.37 -2.65 5.76
N GLN A 105 -0.35 -1.58 5.37
CA GLN A 105 -0.83 -0.55 6.31
C GLN A 105 -1.80 -1.13 7.33
N GLN A 106 -2.74 -1.94 6.88
CA GLN A 106 -3.75 -2.56 7.73
C GLN A 106 -3.10 -3.51 8.75
N LEU A 107 -2.10 -4.29 8.31
CA LEU A 107 -1.37 -5.19 9.19
C LEU A 107 -0.55 -4.43 10.25
N LEU A 108 0.12 -3.34 9.88
CA LEU A 108 0.78 -2.44 10.82
C LEU A 108 -0.20 -1.82 11.80
N ALA A 109 -1.35 -1.34 11.32
CA ALA A 109 -2.38 -0.77 12.20
C ALA A 109 -2.86 -1.79 13.23
N HIS A 110 -3.12 -3.03 12.81
CA HIS A 110 -3.47 -4.13 13.72
C HIS A 110 -2.36 -4.40 14.74
N ALA A 111 -1.11 -4.49 14.29
CA ALA A 111 0.05 -4.77 15.15
C ALA A 111 0.31 -3.68 16.21
N TYR A 112 -0.01 -2.42 15.91
CA TYR A 112 0.09 -1.31 16.85
C TYR A 112 -1.18 -1.10 17.70
N GLY A 113 -2.13 -2.06 17.71
CA GLY A 113 -3.31 -2.05 18.56
C GLY A 113 -4.55 -1.37 17.96
N GLY A 114 -4.52 -1.04 16.69
CA GLY A 114 -5.67 -0.56 15.93
C GLY A 114 -6.62 -1.69 15.53
N ARG A 115 -7.65 -1.33 14.76
CA ARG A 115 -8.63 -2.30 14.26
C ARG A 115 -8.80 -2.13 12.75
N VAL A 116 -8.88 -3.26 12.06
CA VAL A 116 -9.21 -3.35 10.64
C VAL A 116 -10.60 -3.97 10.51
N SER A 117 -11.42 -3.41 9.67
CA SER A 117 -12.75 -3.95 9.34
C SER A 117 -13.16 -3.58 7.93
N ARG A 118 -14.18 -4.26 7.42
CA ARG A 118 -14.80 -3.90 6.16
C ARG A 118 -15.27 -2.45 6.19
N ASN A 119 -15.04 -1.72 5.11
CA ASN A 119 -15.47 -0.33 5.00
C ASN A 119 -17.02 -0.26 4.94
N PRO A 120 -17.68 0.43 5.88
CA PRO A 120 -19.13 0.58 5.86
C PRO A 120 -19.64 1.35 4.63
N GLN A 121 -18.79 2.17 4.02
CA GLN A 121 -19.10 2.88 2.76
C GLN A 121 -18.90 2.00 1.53
N GLY A 122 -18.43 0.76 1.71
CA GLY A 122 -18.13 -0.19 0.66
C GLY A 122 -16.73 -0.04 0.08
N ARG A 123 -16.46 -0.83 -0.93
CA ARG A 123 -15.17 -0.90 -1.62
C ARG A 123 -14.81 0.44 -2.26
N GLU A 124 -13.57 0.87 -2.09
CA GLU A 124 -12.99 2.01 -2.80
C GLU A 124 -12.09 1.48 -3.92
N THR A 125 -12.47 1.80 -5.17
CA THR A 125 -11.78 1.30 -6.37
C THR A 125 -11.71 2.40 -7.42
N GLY A 126 -10.57 2.51 -8.09
CA GLY A 126 -10.35 3.49 -9.14
C GLY A 126 -9.27 4.50 -8.82
N SER A 127 -9.17 5.53 -9.64
CA SER A 127 -8.37 6.71 -9.36
C SER A 127 -9.16 7.65 -8.45
N VAL A 128 -8.68 7.86 -7.22
CA VAL A 128 -9.39 8.61 -6.18
C VAL A 128 -8.59 9.84 -5.76
N GLU A 129 -9.26 10.93 -5.43
CA GLU A 129 -8.61 12.08 -4.82
C GLU A 129 -8.35 11.81 -3.34
N VAL A 130 -7.12 12.10 -2.90
CA VAL A 130 -6.65 12.03 -1.51
C VAL A 130 -6.17 13.40 -1.09
N THR A 131 -6.49 13.80 0.14
CA THR A 131 -6.09 15.10 0.72
C THR A 131 -5.17 14.87 1.91
N LEU A 132 -4.05 15.60 1.95
CA LEU A 132 -3.13 15.61 3.08
C LEU A 132 -3.75 16.36 4.27
N THR A 133 -3.52 15.83 5.47
CA THR A 133 -3.76 16.56 6.72
C THR A 133 -2.63 17.56 6.98
N GLU A 134 -2.76 18.41 7.99
CA GLU A 134 -1.65 19.29 8.40
C GLU A 134 -0.40 18.48 8.81
N ALA A 135 -0.59 17.33 9.47
CA ALA A 135 0.51 16.41 9.77
C ALA A 135 1.13 15.82 8.48
N GLY A 136 0.29 15.48 7.50
CA GLY A 136 0.74 14.97 6.21
C GLY A 136 1.56 15.97 5.40
N LYS A 137 1.20 17.25 5.44
CA LYS A 137 1.95 18.33 4.77
C LYS A 137 3.36 18.52 5.34
N GLN A 138 3.59 18.09 6.59
CA GLN A 138 4.88 18.17 7.27
C GLN A 138 5.66 16.85 7.22
N ASP A 139 5.03 15.76 6.76
CA ASP A 139 5.66 14.44 6.78
C ASP A 139 6.58 14.26 5.56
N PRO A 140 7.83 13.81 5.76
CA PRO A 140 8.79 13.58 4.68
C PRO A 140 8.29 12.62 3.59
N LEU A 141 7.34 11.73 3.89
CA LEU A 141 6.74 10.82 2.91
C LEU A 141 6.07 11.58 1.77
N PHE A 142 5.52 12.78 2.04
CA PHE A 142 4.77 13.59 1.08
C PHE A 142 5.55 14.82 0.58
N ASP A 143 6.88 14.84 0.78
CA ASP A 143 7.72 15.94 0.29
C ASP A 143 7.59 16.13 -1.24
N GLY A 144 7.16 17.32 -1.66
CA GLY A 144 6.90 17.65 -3.06
C GLY A 144 5.63 17.01 -3.66
N VAL A 145 4.77 16.39 -2.84
CA VAL A 145 3.43 15.93 -3.24
C VAL A 145 2.42 17.05 -3.00
N PRO A 146 1.52 17.36 -3.96
CA PRO A 146 0.46 18.35 -3.76
C PRO A 146 -0.47 17.99 -2.59
N GLU A 147 -1.05 18.99 -1.93
CA GLU A 147 -2.02 18.79 -0.84
C GLU A 147 -3.19 17.88 -1.25
N ARG A 148 -3.64 18.00 -2.49
CA ARG A 148 -4.61 17.10 -3.12
C ARG A 148 -3.95 16.40 -4.29
N PHE A 149 -4.07 15.10 -4.33
CA PHE A 149 -3.47 14.29 -5.39
C PHE A 149 -4.34 13.09 -5.74
N ILE A 150 -4.14 12.56 -6.95
CA ILE A 150 -4.79 11.32 -7.37
C ILE A 150 -3.96 10.14 -6.88
N ALA A 151 -4.64 9.15 -6.29
CA ALA A 151 -4.08 7.87 -5.88
C ALA A 151 -4.86 6.71 -6.52
N GLN A 152 -4.22 5.55 -6.67
CA GLN A 152 -4.87 4.34 -7.14
C GLN A 152 -5.38 3.53 -5.95
N ALA A 153 -6.68 3.25 -5.91
CA ALA A 153 -7.32 2.51 -4.83
C ALA A 153 -7.96 1.21 -5.33
N THR A 154 -7.86 0.16 -4.53
CA THR A 154 -8.59 -1.11 -4.74
C THR A 154 -8.65 -1.89 -3.44
N HIS A 155 -9.40 -1.39 -2.47
CA HIS A 155 -9.52 -2.03 -1.15
C HIS A 155 -10.98 -2.07 -0.68
N GLU A 156 -11.27 -3.02 0.17
CA GLU A 156 -12.56 -3.22 0.81
C GLU A 156 -12.48 -3.01 2.32
N ASP A 157 -11.38 -3.46 2.91
CA ASP A 157 -11.08 -3.23 4.31
C ASP A 157 -10.36 -1.89 4.52
N ILE A 158 -10.55 -1.31 5.69
CA ILE A 158 -9.93 -0.06 6.14
C ILE A 158 -9.45 -0.18 7.58
N VAL A 159 -8.54 0.68 7.99
CA VAL A 159 -8.24 0.91 9.39
C VAL A 159 -9.42 1.67 10.00
N SER A 160 -10.29 0.94 10.72
CA SER A 160 -11.52 1.47 11.33
C SER A 160 -11.30 2.04 12.74
N HIS A 161 -10.20 1.67 13.40
CA HIS A 161 -9.71 2.29 14.64
C HIS A 161 -8.22 2.54 14.51
N ILE A 162 -7.84 3.81 14.57
CA ILE A 162 -6.45 4.24 14.43
C ILE A 162 -5.72 3.92 15.74
N PRO A 163 -4.52 3.28 15.69
CA PRO A 163 -3.76 2.98 16.90
C PRO A 163 -3.41 4.23 17.69
N ASP A 164 -3.34 4.11 19.01
CA ASP A 164 -2.94 5.20 19.90
C ASP A 164 -1.53 5.72 19.53
N GLY A 165 -1.42 7.04 19.42
CA GLY A 165 -0.18 7.72 19.06
C GLY A 165 0.14 7.71 17.56
N ALA A 166 -0.64 7.03 16.71
CA ALA A 166 -0.50 7.16 15.27
C ALA A 166 -1.13 8.45 14.75
N LEU A 167 -0.52 9.05 13.73
CA LEU A 167 -1.00 10.28 13.10
C LEU A 167 -1.62 9.96 11.74
N VAL A 168 -2.79 10.52 11.46
CA VAL A 168 -3.37 10.49 10.11
C VAL A 168 -2.65 11.53 9.25
N LEU A 169 -2.04 11.06 8.17
CA LEU A 169 -1.29 11.91 7.23
C LEU A 169 -2.14 12.32 6.03
N ALA A 170 -3.05 11.45 5.60
CA ALA A 170 -3.93 11.70 4.45
C ALA A 170 -5.25 10.95 4.60
N GLY A 171 -6.30 11.48 3.98
CA GLY A 171 -7.63 10.88 3.97
C GLY A 171 -8.48 11.37 2.81
N ASN A 172 -9.67 10.77 2.66
CA ASN A 172 -10.73 11.24 1.79
C ASN A 172 -12.11 10.92 2.39
N ALA A 173 -13.19 11.23 1.68
CA ALA A 173 -14.55 11.02 2.17
C ALA A 173 -14.90 9.53 2.36
N ASN A 174 -14.29 8.63 1.60
CA ASN A 174 -14.53 7.18 1.71
C ASN A 174 -13.67 6.53 2.81
N THR A 175 -12.43 6.98 2.96
CA THR A 175 -11.43 6.36 3.84
C THR A 175 -10.66 7.44 4.60
N ALA A 176 -10.96 7.59 5.89
CA ALA A 176 -10.37 8.63 6.75
C ALA A 176 -8.84 8.44 6.93
N ALA A 177 -8.35 7.20 6.91
CA ALA A 177 -6.94 6.85 7.09
C ALA A 177 -6.30 6.35 5.79
N GLN A 178 -6.17 7.21 4.79
CA GLN A 178 -5.47 6.91 3.54
C GLN A 178 -3.95 6.82 3.73
N ALA A 179 -3.41 7.46 4.75
CA ALA A 179 -2.01 7.30 5.16
C ALA A 179 -1.86 7.53 6.65
N LEU A 180 -0.96 6.74 7.28
CA LEU A 180 -0.67 6.78 8.71
C LEU A 180 0.83 6.85 8.97
N ALA A 181 1.22 7.63 9.98
CA ALA A 181 2.52 7.52 10.65
C ALA A 181 2.30 6.79 11.97
N PHE A 182 2.92 5.63 12.13
CA PHE A 182 2.81 4.82 13.36
C PHE A 182 3.92 5.12 14.35
N ARG A 183 5.14 5.33 13.84
CA ARG A 183 6.36 5.63 14.59
C ARG A 183 7.23 6.58 13.74
N PRO A 184 8.33 7.13 14.26
CA PRO A 184 9.19 8.06 13.50
C PRO A 184 9.63 7.52 12.14
N THR A 185 9.89 6.22 12.01
CA THR A 185 10.36 5.56 10.78
C THR A 185 9.31 4.63 10.15
N VAL A 186 8.09 4.51 10.71
CA VAL A 186 7.07 3.57 10.23
C VAL A 186 5.89 4.30 9.60
N ARG A 187 5.63 4.02 8.34
CA ARG A 187 4.54 4.62 7.56
C ARG A 187 3.66 3.54 6.93
N GLY A 188 2.42 3.90 6.69
CA GLY A 188 1.50 3.11 5.90
C GLY A 188 0.70 3.99 4.95
N VAL A 189 0.32 3.42 3.80
CA VAL A 189 -0.61 4.02 2.85
C VAL A 189 -1.67 3.00 2.45
N GLN A 190 -2.95 3.41 2.37
CA GLN A 190 -4.06 2.53 2.01
C GLN A 190 -4.19 2.37 0.50
N PHE A 191 -3.85 3.39 -0.23
CA PHE A 191 -3.80 3.37 -1.70
C PHE A 191 -2.54 2.63 -2.19
N HIS A 192 -2.46 2.40 -3.51
CA HIS A 192 -1.38 1.70 -4.20
C HIS A 192 -0.46 2.69 -4.92
N PRO A 193 0.60 3.20 -4.28
CA PRO A 193 1.54 4.13 -4.92
C PRO A 193 2.37 3.47 -6.02
N GLU A 194 2.47 2.14 -5.99
CA GLU A 194 3.18 1.31 -6.97
C GLU A 194 2.35 1.03 -8.23
N ALA A 195 1.02 1.19 -8.17
CA ALA A 195 0.14 0.80 -9.26
C ALA A 195 -0.01 1.91 -10.31
N GLY A 196 0.28 1.60 -11.56
CA GLY A 196 -0.08 2.42 -12.71
C GLY A 196 -1.53 2.19 -13.17
N VAL A 197 -1.97 3.01 -14.13
CA VAL A 197 -3.32 2.90 -14.73
C VAL A 197 -3.58 1.51 -15.32
N ASP A 198 -2.58 0.90 -15.99
CA ASP A 198 -2.75 -0.43 -16.60
C ASP A 198 -2.93 -1.52 -15.55
N ALA A 199 -2.17 -1.44 -14.44
CA ALA A 199 -2.32 -2.37 -13.32
C ALA A 199 -3.72 -2.26 -12.71
N LEU A 200 -4.19 -1.03 -12.44
CA LEU A 200 -5.52 -0.82 -11.87
C LEU A 200 -6.64 -1.24 -12.85
N ARG A 201 -6.49 -0.98 -14.15
CA ARG A 201 -7.40 -1.45 -15.19
C ARG A 201 -7.52 -2.97 -15.16
N ALA A 202 -6.40 -3.69 -15.13
CA ALA A 202 -6.38 -5.15 -15.09
C ALA A 202 -7.06 -5.69 -13.81
N VAL A 203 -6.85 -5.03 -12.67
CA VAL A 203 -7.51 -5.40 -11.39
C VAL A 203 -9.01 -5.18 -11.46
N ILE A 204 -9.48 -4.04 -12.02
CA ILE A 204 -10.91 -3.74 -12.18
C ILE A 204 -11.55 -4.78 -13.10
N GLU A 205 -10.93 -5.11 -14.23
CA GLU A 205 -11.44 -6.12 -15.16
C GLU A 205 -11.49 -7.52 -14.52
N ALA A 206 -10.45 -7.92 -13.78
CA ALA A 206 -10.42 -9.20 -13.09
C ALA A 206 -11.48 -9.32 -11.97
N ARG A 207 -11.95 -8.19 -11.43
CA ARG A 207 -12.98 -8.12 -10.38
C ARG A 207 -14.33 -7.63 -10.90
N ARG A 208 -14.52 -7.59 -12.21
CA ARG A 208 -15.72 -7.02 -12.87
C ARG A 208 -17.00 -7.55 -12.25
N GLU A 209 -17.16 -8.87 -12.14
CA GLU A 209 -18.37 -9.49 -11.62
C GLU A 209 -18.67 -9.09 -10.16
N ASP A 210 -17.66 -9.04 -9.31
CA ASP A 210 -17.81 -8.62 -7.91
C ASP A 210 -18.19 -7.14 -7.80
N LEU A 211 -17.52 -6.28 -8.58
CA LEU A 211 -17.78 -4.84 -8.61
C LEU A 211 -19.18 -4.53 -9.11
N GLU A 212 -19.62 -5.22 -10.16
CA GLU A 212 -20.99 -5.06 -10.68
C GLU A 212 -22.03 -5.57 -9.69
N ARG A 213 -21.84 -6.73 -9.08
CA ARG A 213 -22.73 -7.27 -8.05
C ARG A 213 -22.88 -6.30 -6.88
N ASP A 214 -21.75 -5.75 -6.37
CA ASP A 214 -21.75 -4.80 -5.27
C ASP A 214 -22.46 -3.49 -5.63
N SER A 215 -22.33 -3.01 -6.88
CA SER A 215 -22.94 -1.78 -7.35
C SER A 215 -24.44 -1.92 -7.60
N VAL A 216 -24.85 -3.02 -8.21
CA VAL A 216 -26.28 -3.32 -8.44
C VAL A 216 -27.03 -3.48 -7.11
N ALA A 217 -26.41 -4.11 -6.10
CA ALA A 217 -26.97 -4.20 -4.75
C ALA A 217 -27.20 -2.82 -4.09
N ARG A 218 -26.52 -1.77 -4.59
CA ARG A 218 -26.68 -0.36 -4.17
C ARG A 218 -27.52 0.47 -5.14
N GLY A 219 -28.17 -0.16 -6.12
CA GLY A 219 -29.11 0.48 -7.05
C GLY A 219 -28.50 1.04 -8.34
N ALA A 220 -27.25 0.73 -8.65
CA ALA A 220 -26.65 1.11 -9.93
C ALA A 220 -27.18 0.25 -11.08
N ALA A 221 -27.20 0.80 -12.30
CA ALA A 221 -27.54 0.03 -13.50
C ALA A 221 -26.42 -0.98 -13.82
N PRO A 222 -26.75 -2.22 -14.24
CA PRO A 222 -25.76 -3.23 -14.60
C PRO A 222 -24.78 -2.72 -15.67
N GLY A 223 -23.48 -2.97 -15.48
CA GLY A 223 -22.41 -2.60 -16.39
C GLY A 223 -22.03 -1.11 -16.38
N GLU A 224 -22.74 -0.26 -15.66
CA GLU A 224 -22.48 1.17 -15.61
C GLU A 224 -21.29 1.48 -14.69
N TYR A 225 -21.23 0.88 -13.53
CA TYR A 225 -20.22 1.17 -12.52
C TYR A 225 -18.80 0.86 -13.00
N VAL A 226 -18.56 -0.34 -13.53
CA VAL A 226 -17.24 -0.71 -14.05
C VAL A 226 -16.85 0.15 -15.24
N ARG A 227 -17.80 0.49 -16.12
CA ARG A 227 -17.53 1.41 -17.23
C ARG A 227 -17.10 2.79 -16.74
N GLN A 228 -17.76 3.33 -15.71
CA GLN A 228 -17.39 4.61 -15.09
C GLN A 228 -16.01 4.53 -14.44
N LEU A 229 -15.70 3.46 -13.68
CA LEU A 229 -14.38 3.24 -13.10
C LEU A 229 -13.29 3.25 -14.17
N LEU A 230 -13.47 2.48 -15.25
CA LEU A 230 -12.48 2.39 -16.33
C LEU A 230 -12.29 3.70 -17.08
N ALA A 231 -13.38 4.46 -17.29
CA ALA A 231 -13.32 5.78 -17.92
C ALA A 231 -12.67 6.85 -17.03
N GLY A 232 -12.78 6.70 -15.71
CA GLY A 232 -12.23 7.63 -14.71
C GLY A 232 -10.76 7.37 -14.36
N LEU A 233 -10.12 6.33 -14.92
CA LEU A 233 -8.72 6.03 -14.61
C LEU A 233 -7.79 7.15 -15.09
N THR A 234 -7.00 7.67 -14.14
CA THR A 234 -6.10 8.81 -14.34
C THR A 234 -4.72 8.47 -13.76
N PRO A 235 -3.61 8.87 -14.41
CA PRO A 235 -2.27 8.67 -13.87
C PRO A 235 -2.10 9.30 -12.47
N SER A 236 -1.33 8.62 -11.61
CA SER A 236 -0.97 9.08 -10.27
C SER A 236 0.55 9.33 -10.17
N PRO A 237 1.05 10.49 -10.63
CA PRO A 237 2.48 10.81 -10.51
C PRO A 237 2.94 10.93 -9.04
N ALA A 238 2.03 11.22 -8.13
CA ALA A 238 2.29 11.26 -6.69
C ALA A 238 2.73 9.89 -6.15
N GLY A 239 2.19 8.78 -6.68
CA GLY A 239 2.51 7.44 -6.20
C GLY A 239 4.01 7.15 -6.23
N ARG A 240 4.62 7.30 -7.41
CA ARG A 240 6.07 7.11 -7.55
C ARG A 240 6.87 8.04 -6.63
N ARG A 241 6.45 9.29 -6.50
CA ARG A 241 7.13 10.27 -5.63
C ARG A 241 7.11 9.84 -4.17
N ILE A 242 5.97 9.33 -3.68
CA ILE A 242 5.80 8.82 -2.31
C ILE A 242 6.75 7.64 -2.04
N LEU A 243 6.84 6.67 -2.97
CA LEU A 243 7.77 5.54 -2.84
C LEU A 243 9.23 5.99 -2.79
N LEU A 244 9.62 6.92 -3.65
CA LEU A 244 10.97 7.47 -3.67
C LEU A 244 11.25 8.29 -2.41
N ASN A 245 10.31 9.12 -1.96
CA ASN A 245 10.47 9.86 -0.70
C ASN A 245 10.70 8.92 0.48
N PHE A 246 9.96 7.81 0.56
CA PHE A 246 10.19 6.82 1.61
C PHE A 246 11.64 6.32 1.58
N LEU A 247 12.14 5.93 0.41
CA LEU A 247 13.49 5.41 0.27
C LEU A 247 14.60 6.47 0.32
N GLU A 248 14.31 7.75 0.11
CA GLU A 248 15.30 8.83 0.10
C GLU A 248 15.37 9.58 1.44
N ARG A 249 14.25 9.69 2.15
CA ARG A 249 14.11 10.52 3.34
C ARG A 249 14.18 9.75 4.66
N PHE A 250 13.89 8.45 4.62
CA PHE A 250 13.87 7.60 5.82
C PHE A 250 15.10 6.68 5.94
N THR A 251 15.84 6.44 4.82
CA THR A 251 17.00 5.51 4.80
C THR A 251 18.35 6.23 4.63
#